data_f612a629a800bf522cf9480a046d6d2a
#
_entry.id   f612a629a800bf522cf9480a046d6d2a
#
_cell.length_a   1.000
_cell.length_b   1.000
_cell.length_c   1.000
_cell.angle_alpha   90.00
_cell.angle_beta   90.00
_cell.angle_gamma   90.00
#
_symmetry.space_group_name_H-M   'P 1'
#
loop_
_entity.id
_entity.type
_entity.pdbx_description
1 polymer ?
#
loop_
_entity_poly.entity_id
_entity_poly.type
_entity_poly.pdbx_seq_one_letter_code
_entity_poly.pdbx_strand_id
1 'polypeptide(L)'
;LVRQVSTKEIFTVHGGSWVLKTFEDQISKAEHLVLIKGEPKSTEPTLVRMHSLNLFEDVLGTNEARYSLIPNVMKQIAINGTGVIVLLNKMDKEYGIDGSGNQILRQYGIGAQILIELGIAKIKLLSNSPTPKVIGLDGYKLEIESCSPIMGDSDA
;
A
#
# COMPACT_ATOMS: atom_id res chain seq x y z
N LEU A 1 13.60 -8.18 6.76
CA LEU A 1 14.52 -7.47 5.87
C LEU A 1 14.13 -6.02 5.63
N VAL A 2 13.08 -5.55 6.27
CA VAL A 2 12.73 -4.13 6.25
C VAL A 2 12.92 -3.55 7.64
N ARG A 3 13.28 -2.26 7.69
CA ARG A 3 13.54 -1.57 8.93
C ARG A 3 12.84 -0.21 8.91
N GLN A 4 12.10 0.11 9.96
CA GLN A 4 11.51 1.41 10.08
C GLN A 4 12.60 2.46 10.36
N VAL A 5 12.65 3.49 9.55
CA VAL A 5 13.67 4.54 9.68
C VAL A 5 13.09 5.88 10.13
N SER A 6 11.79 6.08 10.01
CA SER A 6 11.18 7.31 10.50
C SER A 6 9.69 7.15 10.72
N THR A 7 9.13 8.02 11.54
CA THR A 7 7.70 8.12 11.75
C THR A 7 7.35 9.57 12.09
N LYS A 8 6.23 10.06 11.56
CA LYS A 8 5.75 11.40 11.89
C LYS A 8 4.27 11.54 11.55
N GLU A 9 3.62 12.46 12.20
CA GLU A 9 2.26 12.84 11.84
C GLU A 9 2.29 13.85 10.71
N ILE A 10 1.40 13.66 9.75
CA ILE A 10 1.21 14.61 8.64
C ILE A 10 -0.28 14.92 8.51
N PHE A 11 -0.57 16.05 7.90
CA PHE A 11 -1.93 16.44 7.59
C PHE A 11 -2.05 16.60 6.06
N THR A 12 -3.05 15.95 5.48
CA THR A 12 -3.25 15.98 4.03
C THR A 12 -4.65 16.47 3.70
N VAL A 13 -4.83 16.90 2.46
CA VAL A 13 -6.16 17.29 1.97
C VAL A 13 -7.05 16.06 1.75
N HIS A 14 -6.48 14.87 1.82
CA HIS A 14 -7.22 13.63 1.61
C HIS A 14 -7.37 12.91 2.94
N GLY A 15 -8.45 13.17 3.65
CA GLY A 15 -8.76 12.46 4.86
C GLY A 15 -8.13 13.00 6.15
N GLY A 16 -7.43 14.14 6.09
CA GLY A 16 -6.92 14.80 7.29
C GLY A 16 -5.59 14.25 7.77
N SER A 17 -5.52 13.90 9.05
CA SER A 17 -4.25 13.49 9.65
C SER A 17 -3.95 12.01 9.43
N TRP A 18 -2.68 11.74 9.22
CA TRP A 18 -2.14 10.39 9.00
C TRP A 18 -0.82 10.26 9.71
N VAL A 19 -0.45 9.04 10.05
CA VAL A 19 0.91 8.76 10.47
C VAL A 19 1.68 8.28 9.24
N LEU A 20 2.80 8.92 8.96
CA LEU A 20 3.66 8.54 7.84
C LEU A 20 4.89 7.84 8.41
N LYS A 21 5.13 6.62 7.97
CA LYS A 21 6.33 5.88 8.33
C LYS A 21 7.14 5.57 7.09
N THR A 22 8.45 5.56 7.25
CA THR A 22 9.38 5.16 6.19
C THR A 22 10.05 3.86 6.59
N PHE A 23 10.07 2.91 5.68
CA PHE A 23 10.73 1.64 5.86
C PHE A 23 11.81 1.48 4.80
N GLU A 24 12.97 1.03 5.20
CA GLU A 24 14.08 0.75 4.30
C GLU A 24 14.19 -0.74 4.06
N ASP A 25 14.27 -1.12 2.79
CA ASP A 25 14.65 -2.47 2.42
C ASP A 25 16.16 -2.59 2.65
N GLN A 26 16.57 -3.47 3.54
CA GLN A 26 17.96 -3.56 3.94
C GLN A 26 18.88 -4.10 2.85
N ILE A 27 18.32 -4.76 1.85
CA ILE A 27 19.10 -5.30 0.73
C ILE A 27 19.29 -4.25 -0.35
N SER A 28 18.20 -3.71 -0.87
CA SER A 28 18.25 -2.74 -1.99
C SER A 28 18.50 -1.32 -1.54
N LYS A 29 18.30 -1.03 -0.26
CA LYS A 29 18.34 0.31 0.33
C LYS A 29 17.21 1.22 -0.16
N ALA A 30 16.25 0.69 -0.88
CA ALA A 30 15.08 1.46 -1.28
C ALA A 30 14.22 1.80 -0.06
N GLU A 31 13.66 2.99 -0.07
CA GLU A 31 12.76 3.42 0.99
C GLU A 31 11.32 3.39 0.51
N HIS A 32 10.46 2.82 1.33
CA HIS A 32 9.03 2.72 1.06
C HIS A 32 8.27 3.52 2.10
N LEU A 33 7.15 4.08 1.69
CA LEU A 33 6.34 4.91 2.57
C LEU A 33 5.08 4.16 2.98
N VAL A 34 4.63 4.42 4.20
CA VAL A 34 3.40 3.83 4.71
C VAL A 34 2.57 4.93 5.35
N LEU A 35 1.31 5.01 4.95
CA LEU A 35 0.34 5.91 5.56
C LEU A 35 -0.58 5.09 6.44
N ILE A 36 -0.75 5.51 7.69
CA ILE A 36 -1.58 4.80 8.65
C ILE A 36 -2.64 5.74 9.18
N LYS A 37 -3.89 5.28 9.12
CA LYS A 37 -5.03 5.96 9.71
C LYS A 37 -5.53 5.13 10.88
N GLY A 38 -5.79 5.78 12.01
CA GLY A 38 -6.31 5.08 13.17
C GLY A 38 -5.30 4.11 13.80
N GLU A 39 -5.82 3.12 14.48
CA GLU A 39 -4.99 2.12 15.17
C GLU A 39 -5.33 0.72 14.68
N PRO A 40 -4.62 0.23 13.66
CA PRO A 40 -4.83 -1.15 13.21
C PRO A 40 -4.53 -2.15 14.32
N LYS A 41 -5.33 -3.19 14.40
CA LYS A 41 -5.20 -4.22 15.44
C LYS A 41 -4.98 -5.57 14.79
N SER A 42 -4.19 -6.42 15.45
CA SER A 42 -3.94 -7.76 14.94
C SER A 42 -5.17 -8.67 15.02
N THR A 43 -6.16 -8.28 15.83
CA THR A 43 -7.36 -9.09 16.06
C THR A 43 -8.47 -8.81 15.06
N GLU A 44 -8.34 -7.76 14.26
CA GLU A 44 -9.37 -7.36 13.30
C GLU A 44 -8.75 -7.19 11.91
N PRO A 45 -9.52 -7.44 10.84
CA PRO A 45 -9.02 -7.17 9.50
C PRO A 45 -8.78 -5.67 9.30
N THR A 46 -7.65 -5.34 8.69
CA THR A 46 -7.28 -3.97 8.39
C THR A 46 -7.46 -3.71 6.89
N LEU A 47 -8.08 -2.59 6.54
CA LEU A 47 -8.12 -2.14 5.16
C LEU A 47 -6.71 -1.78 4.71
N VAL A 48 -6.25 -2.39 3.63
CA VAL A 48 -4.89 -2.18 3.14
C VAL A 48 -4.89 -1.97 1.64
N ARG A 49 -4.18 -0.96 1.19
CA ARG A 49 -3.84 -0.76 -0.21
C ARG A 49 -2.34 -0.92 -0.38
N MET A 50 -1.93 -1.79 -1.26
CA MET A 50 -0.55 -1.86 -1.72
C MET A 50 -0.46 -1.17 -3.07
N HIS A 51 0.36 -0.14 -3.15
CA HIS A 51 0.42 0.71 -4.33
C HIS A 51 1.87 0.87 -4.78
N SER A 52 2.14 0.43 -5.99
CA SER A 52 3.44 0.61 -6.61
C SER A 52 3.49 2.02 -7.20
N LEU A 53 4.39 2.85 -6.68
CA LEU A 53 4.46 4.25 -7.08
C LEU A 53 4.94 4.40 -8.51
N ASN A 54 4.29 5.29 -9.23
CA ASN A 54 4.65 5.65 -10.60
C ASN A 54 4.48 7.17 -10.73
N LEU A 55 5.60 7.87 -10.84
CA LEU A 55 5.59 9.33 -10.86
C LEU A 55 4.72 9.90 -11.99
N PHE A 56 4.79 9.30 -13.17
CA PHE A 56 4.04 9.80 -14.32
C PHE A 56 2.53 9.63 -14.13
N GLU A 57 2.12 8.49 -13.66
CA GLU A 57 0.70 8.19 -13.51
C GLU A 57 0.10 8.78 -12.24
N ASP A 58 0.84 8.69 -11.13
CA ASP A 58 0.32 9.10 -9.83
C ASP A 58 0.41 10.60 -9.58
N VAL A 59 1.40 11.27 -10.17
CA VAL A 59 1.64 12.69 -9.94
C VAL A 59 1.31 13.51 -11.17
N LEU A 60 1.79 13.11 -12.34
CA LEU A 60 1.60 13.89 -13.56
C LEU A 60 0.28 13.58 -14.28
N GLY A 61 -0.38 12.52 -13.89
CA GLY A 61 -1.71 12.23 -14.40
C GLY A 61 -1.75 11.69 -15.83
N THR A 62 -0.72 10.95 -16.25
CA THR A 62 -0.72 10.34 -17.58
C THR A 62 -1.74 9.24 -17.75
N ASN A 63 -2.28 8.74 -16.64
CA ASN A 63 -3.34 7.74 -16.64
C ASN A 63 -4.41 8.21 -15.65
N GLU A 64 -5.57 8.58 -16.15
CA GLU A 64 -6.61 9.18 -15.33
C GLU A 64 -7.09 8.25 -14.21
N ALA A 65 -7.29 6.98 -14.52
CA ALA A 65 -7.77 6.01 -13.54
C ALA A 65 -6.76 5.83 -12.41
N ARG A 66 -5.47 5.75 -12.74
CA ARG A 66 -4.44 5.60 -11.72
C ARG A 66 -4.21 6.89 -10.92
N TYR A 67 -4.34 8.03 -11.57
CA TYR A 67 -4.13 9.31 -10.91
C TYR A 67 -5.05 9.50 -9.70
N SER A 68 -6.26 8.98 -9.78
CA SER A 68 -7.24 9.14 -8.70
C SER A 68 -7.16 8.02 -7.65
N LEU A 69 -6.36 6.98 -7.83
CA LEU A 69 -6.34 5.85 -6.91
C LEU A 69 -5.95 6.23 -5.48
N ILE A 70 -4.81 6.90 -5.32
CA ILE A 70 -4.34 7.25 -3.97
C ILE A 70 -5.30 8.17 -3.25
N PRO A 71 -5.76 9.29 -3.84
CA PRO A 71 -6.77 10.12 -3.18
C PRO A 71 -8.04 9.36 -2.82
N ASN A 72 -8.53 8.50 -3.69
CA ASN A 72 -9.74 7.74 -3.44
C ASN A 72 -9.56 6.72 -2.33
N VAL A 73 -8.42 6.04 -2.31
CA VAL A 73 -8.09 5.10 -1.23
C VAL A 73 -7.96 5.82 0.10
N MET A 74 -7.28 6.96 0.13
CA MET A 74 -7.15 7.74 1.36
C MET A 74 -8.51 8.17 1.89
N LYS A 75 -9.39 8.62 1.00
CA LYS A 75 -10.74 9.01 1.37
C LYS A 75 -11.52 7.82 1.93
N GLN A 76 -11.44 6.67 1.27
CA GLN A 76 -12.16 5.48 1.69
C GLN A 76 -11.67 4.98 3.05
N ILE A 77 -10.38 4.98 3.28
CA ILE A 77 -9.80 4.59 4.57
C ILE A 77 -10.19 5.59 5.66
N ALA A 78 -10.18 6.88 5.33
CA ALA A 78 -10.56 7.91 6.30
C ALA A 78 -12.00 7.75 6.75
N ILE A 79 -12.92 7.43 5.83
CA ILE A 79 -14.30 7.15 6.17
C ILE A 79 -14.41 5.94 7.08
N ASN A 80 -13.63 4.90 6.81
CA ASN A 80 -13.61 3.70 7.64
C ASN A 80 -13.01 3.97 9.04
N GLY A 81 -12.14 4.95 9.14
CA GLY A 81 -11.50 5.33 10.39
C GLY A 81 -10.17 4.63 10.66
N THR A 82 -9.89 3.54 9.98
CA THR A 82 -8.67 2.76 10.17
C THR A 82 -8.24 2.16 8.83
N GLY A 83 -6.95 2.15 8.57
CA GLY A 83 -6.41 1.51 7.39
C GLY A 83 -4.96 1.89 7.14
N VAL A 84 -4.38 1.21 6.17
CA VAL A 84 -2.96 1.35 5.84
C VAL A 84 -2.78 1.39 4.33
N ILE A 85 -1.93 2.31 3.88
CA ILE A 85 -1.53 2.37 2.48
C ILE A 85 -0.02 2.18 2.42
N VAL A 86 0.42 1.14 1.74
CA VAL A 86 1.84 0.88 1.53
C VAL A 86 2.20 1.42 0.15
N LEU A 87 3.06 2.43 0.12
CA LEU A 87 3.52 3.06 -1.11
C LEU A 87 4.90 2.50 -1.44
N LEU A 88 4.93 1.58 -2.39
CA LEU A 88 6.14 0.87 -2.74
C LEU A 88 6.91 1.61 -3.82
N ASN A 89 8.14 1.98 -3.52
CA ASN A 89 9.02 2.55 -4.52
C ASN A 89 9.59 1.45 -5.39
N LYS A 90 9.75 1.74 -6.65
CA LYS A 90 10.39 0.81 -7.55
C LYS A 90 11.87 0.72 -7.18
N MET A 91 12.38 -0.49 -7.11
CA MET A 91 13.69 -0.76 -6.59
C MET A 91 14.78 -0.76 -7.65
N ASP A 92 14.39 -0.71 -8.90
CA ASP A 92 15.29 -0.83 -10.02
C ASP A 92 14.90 0.20 -11.07
N LYS A 93 15.90 0.87 -11.63
CA LYS A 93 15.65 1.86 -12.65
C LYS A 93 15.29 1.25 -14.00
N GLU A 94 15.55 0.00 -14.17
CA GLU A 94 15.24 -0.70 -15.42
C GLU A 94 13.87 -1.36 -15.38
N TYR A 95 13.13 -1.04 -14.38
CA TYR A 95 11.78 -1.54 -14.29
C TYR A 95 10.96 -1.03 -15.43
N GLY A 96 10.06 -1.71 -15.83
CA GLY A 96 9.30 -1.44 -17.01
C GLY A 96 9.83 -2.13 -18.22
N ILE A 97 11.04 -2.66 -18.14
CA ILE A 97 11.57 -3.42 -19.24
C ILE A 97 10.88 -4.75 -19.39
N ASP A 98 10.68 -5.44 -18.29
CA ASP A 98 10.12 -6.77 -18.41
C ASP A 98 8.78 -6.96 -17.73
N GLY A 99 8.38 -6.07 -16.84
CA GLY A 99 7.16 -6.28 -16.09
C GLY A 99 7.12 -7.68 -15.47
N SER A 100 8.29 -8.22 -15.14
CA SER A 100 8.39 -9.61 -14.77
C SER A 100 7.61 -9.89 -13.48
N GLY A 101 7.04 -11.07 -13.41
CA GLY A 101 6.36 -11.53 -12.21
C GLY A 101 7.29 -11.53 -11.01
N ASN A 102 8.58 -11.70 -11.22
CA ASN A 102 9.56 -11.69 -10.14
C ASN A 102 9.66 -10.33 -9.45
N GLN A 103 9.62 -9.26 -10.21
CA GLN A 103 9.68 -7.92 -9.65
C GLN A 103 8.42 -7.61 -8.86
N ILE A 104 7.26 -7.98 -9.38
CA ILE A 104 5.99 -7.79 -8.70
C ILE A 104 5.96 -8.59 -7.41
N LEU A 105 6.37 -9.85 -7.44
CA LEU A 105 6.44 -10.70 -6.25
C LEU A 105 7.33 -10.09 -5.18
N ARG A 106 8.45 -9.53 -5.59
CA ARG A 106 9.40 -8.92 -4.67
C ARG A 106 8.78 -7.70 -3.97
N GLN A 107 8.06 -6.86 -4.71
CA GLN A 107 7.39 -5.71 -4.13
C GLN A 107 6.32 -6.13 -3.14
N TYR A 108 5.51 -7.12 -3.49
CA TYR A 108 4.48 -7.61 -2.57
C TYR A 108 5.10 -8.27 -1.35
N GLY A 109 6.23 -8.96 -1.50
CA GLY A 109 6.94 -9.53 -0.37
C GLY A 109 7.42 -8.47 0.61
N ILE A 110 7.95 -7.38 0.10
CA ILE A 110 8.37 -6.25 0.93
C ILE A 110 7.17 -5.63 1.63
N GLY A 111 6.07 -5.43 0.88
CA GLY A 111 4.84 -4.91 1.46
C GLY A 111 4.32 -5.79 2.59
N ALA A 112 4.40 -7.10 2.42
CA ALA A 112 3.99 -8.05 3.46
C ALA A 112 4.85 -7.92 4.71
N GLN A 113 6.17 -7.80 4.55
CA GLN A 113 7.07 -7.61 5.68
C GLN A 113 6.77 -6.33 6.44
N ILE A 114 6.47 -5.25 5.72
CA ILE A 114 6.09 -3.99 6.34
C ILE A 114 4.83 -4.16 7.17
N LEU A 115 3.81 -4.81 6.62
CA LEU A 115 2.56 -5.03 7.34
C LEU A 115 2.78 -5.86 8.60
N ILE A 116 3.61 -6.88 8.53
CA ILE A 116 3.95 -7.70 9.70
C ILE A 116 4.64 -6.85 10.76
N GLU A 117 5.58 -6.01 10.36
CA GLU A 117 6.26 -5.11 11.30
C GLU A 117 5.29 -4.14 11.98
N LEU A 118 4.20 -3.80 11.30
CA LEU A 118 3.16 -2.95 11.88
C LEU A 118 2.19 -3.71 12.78
N GLY A 119 2.37 -5.02 12.94
CA GLY A 119 1.50 -5.83 13.77
C GLY A 119 0.18 -6.22 13.12
N ILE A 120 0.12 -6.16 11.79
CA ILE A 120 -1.09 -6.50 11.06
C ILE A 120 -1.04 -7.98 10.67
N ALA A 121 -2.11 -8.71 10.98
CA ALA A 121 -2.20 -10.13 10.68
C ALA A 121 -3.25 -10.47 9.64
N LYS A 122 -4.34 -9.71 9.61
CA LYS A 122 -5.46 -9.93 8.67
C LYS A 122 -5.70 -8.67 7.88
N ILE A 123 -5.92 -8.80 6.59
CA ILE A 123 -6.16 -7.65 5.74
C ILE A 123 -7.41 -7.81 4.88
N LYS A 124 -8.06 -6.69 4.64
CA LYS A 124 -9.03 -6.51 3.56
C LYS A 124 -8.33 -5.68 2.50
N LEU A 125 -8.03 -6.32 1.39
CA LEU A 125 -7.23 -5.68 0.36
C LEU A 125 -8.09 -4.79 -0.52
N LEU A 126 -7.70 -3.54 -0.69
CA LEU A 126 -8.36 -2.62 -1.61
C LEU A 126 -7.71 -2.76 -2.97
N SER A 127 -8.47 -3.26 -3.93
CA SER A 127 -7.96 -3.48 -5.28
C SER A 127 -9.11 -3.52 -6.27
N ASN A 128 -8.90 -2.90 -7.43
CA ASN A 128 -9.83 -2.99 -8.55
C ASN A 128 -9.48 -4.13 -9.51
N SER A 129 -8.41 -4.86 -9.21
CA SER A 129 -8.03 -6.01 -10.01
C SER A 129 -9.01 -7.17 -9.76
N PRO A 130 -9.50 -7.84 -10.82
CA PRO A 130 -10.48 -8.92 -10.65
C PRO A 130 -9.92 -10.13 -9.90
N THR A 131 -8.62 -10.34 -9.95
CA THR A 131 -7.96 -11.34 -9.14
C THR A 131 -6.70 -10.72 -8.59
N PRO A 132 -6.79 -10.08 -7.45
CA PRO A 132 -5.56 -9.70 -6.79
C PRO A 132 -4.89 -10.99 -6.34
N LYS A 133 -4.08 -11.52 -7.19
CA LYS A 133 -3.21 -12.61 -6.78
C LYS A 133 -2.17 -11.98 -5.89
N VAL A 134 -2.47 -11.95 -4.63
CA VAL A 134 -1.51 -11.50 -3.66
C VAL A 134 -0.59 -12.67 -3.41
N ILE A 135 0.07 -13.01 -4.48
CA ILE A 135 1.02 -14.10 -4.50
C ILE A 135 2.11 -13.78 -3.48
N GLY A 136 2.33 -14.71 -2.59
CA GLY A 136 3.39 -14.60 -1.60
C GLY A 136 2.98 -14.01 -0.26
N LEU A 137 1.80 -13.43 -0.11
CA LEU A 137 1.38 -12.90 1.18
C LEU A 137 1.12 -14.00 2.20
N ASP A 138 0.54 -15.11 1.76
CA ASP A 138 0.28 -16.24 2.65
C ASP A 138 1.57 -16.78 3.27
N GLY A 139 2.68 -16.72 2.53
CA GLY A 139 3.97 -17.15 3.04
C GLY A 139 4.54 -16.26 4.12
N TYR A 140 3.95 -15.10 4.37
CA TYR A 140 4.42 -14.14 5.36
C TYR A 140 3.53 -14.06 6.60
N LYS A 141 2.66 -15.05 6.81
CA LYS A 141 1.73 -15.08 7.95
C LYS A 141 0.72 -13.93 7.93
N LEU A 142 0.39 -13.47 6.75
CA LEU A 142 -0.70 -12.53 6.54
C LEU A 142 -1.87 -13.27 5.95
N GLU A 143 -3.06 -13.02 6.47
CA GLU A 143 -4.28 -13.59 5.93
C GLU A 143 -5.04 -12.52 5.15
N ILE A 144 -5.32 -12.80 3.88
CA ILE A 144 -6.19 -11.93 3.10
C ILE A 144 -7.61 -12.42 3.30
N GLU A 145 -8.35 -11.72 4.13
CA GLU A 145 -9.70 -12.12 4.46
C GLU A 145 -10.66 -11.84 3.32
N SER A 146 -10.48 -10.71 2.63
CA SER A 146 -11.33 -10.33 1.51
C SER A 146 -10.66 -9.27 0.67
N CYS A 147 -11.23 -9.05 -0.52
CA CYS A 147 -10.84 -7.95 -1.41
C CYS A 147 -12.05 -7.07 -1.63
N SER A 148 -11.83 -5.76 -1.62
CA SER A 148 -12.88 -4.79 -1.86
C SER A 148 -12.45 -3.81 -2.94
N PRO A 149 -13.39 -3.33 -3.75
CA PRO A 149 -13.05 -2.36 -4.78
C PRO A 149 -12.70 -1.00 -4.17
N ILE A 150 -11.92 -0.25 -4.90
CA ILE A 150 -11.62 1.14 -4.57
C ILE A 150 -12.77 1.98 -5.11
N MET A 151 -13.39 2.76 -4.23
CA MET A 151 -14.50 3.62 -4.61
C MET A 151 -13.98 4.80 -5.42
N GLY A 152 -14.65 5.10 -6.52
CA GLY A 152 -14.30 6.25 -7.35
C GLY A 152 -15.13 7.47 -7.00
N ASP A 153 -14.76 8.61 -7.59
CA ASP A 153 -15.51 9.86 -7.38
C ASP A 153 -16.94 9.74 -7.88
N SER A 154 -17.16 8.93 -8.90
CA SER A 154 -18.49 8.71 -9.45
C SER A 154 -19.41 7.94 -8.51
N ASP A 155 -18.85 7.32 -7.46
CA ASP A 155 -19.62 6.57 -6.48
C ASP A 155 -20.03 7.41 -5.28
N ALA A 156 -19.65 8.65 -5.30
CA ALA A 156 -19.94 9.57 -4.20
C ALA A 156 -21.40 10.01 -4.18
#